data_1ba92185e07f67c2c140d14f3d35a38d
#
_entry.id   1ba92185e07f67c2c140d14f3d35a38d
#
_cell.length_a   1.000
_cell.length_b   1.000
_cell.length_c   1.000
_cell.angle_alpha   90.00
_cell.angle_beta   90.00
_cell.angle_gamma   90.00
#
_symmetry.space_group_name_H-M   'P 1'
#
loop_
_entity.id
_entity.type
_entity.pdbx_description
1 polymer ?
#
loop_
_entity_poly.entity_id
_entity_poly.type
_entity_poly.pdbx_seq_one_letter_code
_entity_poly.pdbx_strand_id
1 'polypeptide(L)'
;RCTTIEVENSQTKFSAAIIARNKDFDLAALKLSGKPLANLNLFSEAPFALQNVIVAGYPFGDKVSTGVKFNLGIISSLAGPLNDPTLYQIDAAVQPGNSGGPVVNETGSLVGVMRAKLDETIIRRAFGVAPENMNFAINMKTLLKFLEENKILYELDKEEIRDRKTVSETLDKATFMVNCYY
;
A
#
# COMPACT_ATOMS: atom_id res chain seq x y z
N ARG A 1 22.46 -1.16 4.90
CA ARG A 1 21.39 -1.38 5.90
C ARG A 1 21.06 -0.04 6.51
N CYS A 2 19.76 0.32 6.63
CA CYS A 2 19.36 1.54 7.34
C CYS A 2 19.91 1.51 8.77
N THR A 3 20.56 2.58 9.19
CA THR A 3 20.95 2.81 10.58
C THR A 3 19.81 3.46 11.36
N THR A 4 19.03 4.32 10.70
CA THR A 4 17.88 5.01 11.26
C THR A 4 16.74 4.96 10.26
N ILE A 5 15.51 4.75 10.75
CA ILE A 5 14.30 4.81 9.97
C ILE A 5 13.42 5.91 10.55
N GLU A 6 12.97 6.79 9.70
CA GLU A 6 11.97 7.80 10.02
C GLU A 6 10.77 7.62 9.11
N VAL A 7 9.59 7.89 9.63
CA VAL A 7 8.35 7.96 8.86
C VAL A 7 7.73 9.33 9.03
N GLU A 8 7.29 9.93 7.94
CA GLU A 8 6.71 11.27 7.97
C GLU A 8 5.58 11.44 6.96
N ASN A 9 4.67 12.31 7.30
CA ASN A 9 3.66 12.86 6.39
C ASN A 9 3.62 14.39 6.57
N SER A 10 2.64 15.05 5.96
CA SER A 10 2.48 16.51 6.04
C SER A 10 2.25 17.06 7.46
N GLN A 11 1.88 16.21 8.42
CA GLN A 11 1.42 16.61 9.75
C GLN A 11 2.31 16.09 10.88
N THR A 12 2.96 14.95 10.71
CA THR A 12 3.69 14.27 11.78
C THR A 12 4.94 13.57 11.26
N LYS A 13 5.92 13.42 12.17
CA LYS A 13 7.16 12.69 11.93
C LYS A 13 7.48 11.82 13.15
N PHE A 14 7.88 10.57 12.92
CA PHE A 14 8.25 9.61 13.95
C PHE A 14 9.53 8.87 13.59
N SER A 15 10.34 8.54 14.59
CA SER A 15 11.32 7.48 14.45
C SER A 15 10.61 6.13 14.44
N ALA A 16 11.17 5.18 13.70
CA ALA A 16 10.59 3.86 13.55
C ALA A 16 11.61 2.74 13.69
N ALA A 17 11.17 1.59 14.16
CA ALA A 17 11.98 0.37 14.24
C ALA A 17 11.28 -0.79 13.54
N ILE A 18 12.02 -1.59 12.78
CA ILE A 18 11.47 -2.81 12.16
C ILE A 18 11.20 -3.84 13.27
N ILE A 19 9.95 -4.27 13.41
CA ILE A 19 9.54 -5.30 14.37
C ILE A 19 9.29 -6.66 13.69
N ALA A 20 8.96 -6.66 12.40
CA ALA A 20 8.81 -7.86 11.59
C ALA A 20 9.10 -7.56 10.13
N ARG A 21 9.55 -8.55 9.37
CA ARG A 21 9.69 -8.47 7.92
C ARG A 21 9.57 -9.85 7.28
N ASN A 22 9.00 -9.88 6.08
CA ASN A 22 8.94 -11.05 5.23
C ASN A 22 9.41 -10.64 3.83
N LYS A 23 10.51 -11.26 3.36
CA LYS A 23 11.11 -10.93 2.05
C LYS A 23 10.30 -11.48 0.89
N ASP A 24 9.64 -12.65 1.08
CA ASP A 24 8.89 -13.31 0.01
C ASP A 24 7.61 -12.53 -0.29
N PHE A 25 6.96 -12.00 0.74
CA PHE A 25 5.79 -11.13 0.61
C PHE A 25 6.14 -9.66 0.37
N ASP A 26 7.42 -9.28 0.52
CA ASP A 26 7.87 -7.88 0.42
C ASP A 26 7.16 -6.95 1.43
N LEU A 27 6.99 -7.44 2.66
CA LEU A 27 6.33 -6.74 3.76
C LEU A 27 7.28 -6.49 4.93
N ALA A 28 7.13 -5.34 5.55
CA ALA A 28 7.76 -5.01 6.83
C ALA A 28 6.75 -4.31 7.76
N ALA A 29 6.79 -4.63 9.04
CA ALA A 29 6.08 -3.92 10.07
C ALA A 29 7.03 -3.03 10.87
N LEU A 30 6.63 -1.78 11.05
CA LEU A 30 7.38 -0.77 11.77
C LEU A 30 6.65 -0.38 13.05
N LYS A 31 7.37 -0.31 14.15
CA LYS A 31 6.89 0.29 15.39
C LYS A 31 7.32 1.75 15.43
N LEU A 32 6.36 2.65 15.56
CA LEU A 32 6.60 4.08 15.64
C LEU A 32 6.92 4.53 17.07
N SER A 33 7.70 5.60 17.21
CA SER A 33 7.99 6.23 18.51
C SER A 33 6.80 7.04 19.08
N GLY A 34 5.73 7.23 18.29
CA GLY A 34 4.52 7.94 18.67
C GLY A 34 3.26 7.32 18.06
N LYS A 35 2.12 7.92 18.31
CA LYS A 35 0.83 7.47 17.79
C LYS A 35 0.45 8.28 16.53
N PRO A 36 0.17 7.61 15.39
CA PRO A 36 -0.34 8.30 14.21
C PRO A 36 -1.72 8.92 14.47
N LEU A 37 -2.06 9.94 13.69
CA LEU A 37 -3.33 10.69 13.82
C LEU A 37 -4.54 9.88 13.32
N ALA A 38 -4.31 8.91 12.46
CA ALA A 38 -5.33 7.99 11.95
C ALA A 38 -4.71 6.61 11.69
N ASN A 39 -5.56 5.60 11.63
CA ASN A 39 -5.26 4.24 11.19
C ASN A 39 -6.27 3.81 10.13
N LEU A 40 -5.94 2.78 9.39
CA LEU A 40 -6.83 2.13 8.43
C LEU A 40 -7.25 0.78 9.01
N ASN A 41 -8.55 0.54 9.02
CA ASN A 41 -9.09 -0.77 9.34
C ASN A 41 -9.04 -1.67 8.11
N LEU A 42 -8.89 -2.95 8.30
CA LEU A 42 -8.84 -3.93 7.22
C LEU A 42 -10.26 -4.22 6.74
N PHE A 43 -10.43 -4.35 5.44
CA PHE A 43 -11.72 -4.72 4.85
C PHE A 43 -12.16 -6.11 5.35
N SER A 44 -13.39 -6.21 5.85
CA SER A 44 -13.91 -7.43 6.47
C SER A 44 -14.31 -8.51 5.47
N GLU A 45 -14.61 -8.13 4.23
CA GLU A 45 -15.01 -9.05 3.17
C GLU A 45 -13.85 -9.40 2.23
N ALA A 46 -14.08 -10.39 1.36
CA ALA A 46 -13.14 -10.73 0.30
C ALA A 46 -13.22 -9.70 -0.84
N PRO A 47 -12.12 -9.03 -1.21
CA PRO A 47 -12.08 -8.19 -2.40
C PRO A 47 -12.42 -8.97 -3.68
N PHE A 48 -13.00 -8.29 -4.67
CA PHE A 48 -13.48 -8.90 -5.91
C PHE A 48 -12.98 -8.14 -7.15
N ALA A 49 -12.98 -8.81 -8.30
CA ALA A 49 -12.63 -8.20 -9.58
C ALA A 49 -13.63 -7.08 -9.94
N LEU A 50 -13.14 -5.99 -10.51
CA LEU A 50 -13.86 -4.74 -10.81
C LEU A 50 -14.22 -3.89 -9.56
N GLN A 51 -13.81 -4.29 -8.37
CA GLN A 51 -13.94 -3.45 -7.18
C GLN A 51 -13.10 -2.17 -7.35
N ASN A 52 -13.73 -1.02 -7.11
CA ASN A 52 -13.04 0.27 -7.09
C ASN A 52 -12.02 0.33 -5.96
N VAL A 53 -10.87 0.90 -6.26
CA VAL A 53 -9.80 1.10 -5.28
C VAL A 53 -9.19 2.50 -5.38
N ILE A 54 -8.66 2.96 -4.25
CA ILE A 54 -7.88 4.18 -4.12
C ILE A 54 -6.50 3.78 -3.62
N VAL A 55 -5.46 4.20 -4.33
CA VAL A 55 -4.06 4.06 -3.91
C VAL A 55 -3.58 5.39 -3.36
N ALA A 56 -2.99 5.40 -2.18
CA ALA A 56 -2.35 6.58 -1.62
C ALA A 56 -0.83 6.36 -1.51
N GLY A 57 -0.05 7.43 -1.71
CA GLY A 57 1.41 7.36 -1.62
C GLY A 57 2.10 8.68 -1.91
N TYR A 58 3.44 8.63 -1.98
CA TYR A 58 4.31 9.76 -2.24
C TYR A 58 5.14 9.54 -3.51
N PRO A 59 4.50 9.62 -4.70
CA PRO A 59 5.21 9.39 -5.96
C PRO A 59 6.38 10.36 -6.10
N PHE A 60 7.58 9.80 -6.37
CA PHE A 60 8.87 10.49 -6.46
C PHE A 60 9.32 11.18 -5.15
N GLY A 61 8.70 10.85 -4.01
CA GLY A 61 9.04 11.39 -2.70
C GLY A 61 8.83 12.90 -2.60
N ASP A 62 9.65 13.55 -1.79
CA ASP A 62 9.64 14.99 -1.55
C ASP A 62 10.05 15.85 -2.76
N LYS A 63 10.70 15.24 -3.77
CA LYS A 63 11.17 15.93 -4.99
C LYS A 63 10.04 16.57 -5.81
N VAL A 64 8.84 16.01 -5.73
CA VAL A 64 7.68 16.52 -6.47
C VAL A 64 6.72 17.26 -5.54
N SER A 65 6.43 16.69 -4.37
CA SER A 65 5.51 17.31 -3.40
C SER A 65 5.52 16.53 -2.10
N THR A 66 5.46 17.24 -0.98
CA THR A 66 5.39 16.66 0.37
C THR A 66 4.01 16.12 0.74
N GLY A 67 2.97 16.40 -0.03
CA GLY A 67 1.61 15.89 0.21
C GLY A 67 1.36 14.53 -0.42
N VAL A 68 0.56 13.71 0.22
CA VAL A 68 0.08 12.42 -0.31
C VAL A 68 -0.67 12.61 -1.63
N LYS A 69 -0.52 11.67 -2.55
CA LYS A 69 -1.24 11.61 -3.82
C LYS A 69 -2.19 10.43 -3.84
N PHE A 70 -3.34 10.62 -4.48
CA PHE A 70 -4.38 9.61 -4.62
C PHE A 70 -4.56 9.23 -6.07
N ASN A 71 -4.59 7.93 -6.35
CA ASN A 71 -4.87 7.39 -7.67
C ASN A 71 -6.06 6.44 -7.57
N LEU A 72 -7.02 6.62 -8.47
CA LEU A 72 -8.21 5.77 -8.57
C LEU A 72 -7.95 4.64 -9.58
N GLY A 73 -8.54 3.50 -9.34
CA GLY A 73 -8.53 2.35 -10.24
C GLY A 73 -9.46 1.26 -9.78
N ILE A 74 -9.31 0.08 -10.38
CA ILE A 74 -10.05 -1.13 -10.02
C ILE A 74 -9.10 -2.31 -9.79
N ILE A 75 -9.59 -3.34 -9.12
CA ILE A 75 -8.93 -4.66 -9.10
C ILE A 75 -9.21 -5.31 -10.46
N SER A 76 -8.19 -5.37 -11.33
CA SER A 76 -8.30 -5.97 -12.66
C SER A 76 -8.21 -7.50 -12.63
N SER A 77 -7.50 -8.06 -11.63
CA SER A 77 -7.37 -9.51 -11.43
C SER A 77 -7.10 -9.84 -9.95
N LEU A 78 -7.64 -10.96 -9.50
CA LEU A 78 -7.40 -11.49 -8.14
C LEU A 78 -6.11 -12.30 -8.04
N ALA A 79 -5.30 -12.33 -9.10
CA ALA A 79 -3.99 -12.96 -9.13
C ALA A 79 -2.96 -12.04 -9.79
N GLY A 80 -1.73 -12.16 -9.35
CA GLY A 80 -0.58 -11.47 -9.93
C GLY A 80 0.00 -12.19 -11.17
N PRO A 81 1.21 -11.80 -11.60
CA PRO A 81 1.91 -12.43 -12.71
C PRO A 81 2.07 -13.93 -12.50
N LEU A 82 1.99 -14.72 -13.58
CA LEU A 82 2.09 -16.17 -13.54
C LEU A 82 1.07 -16.83 -12.58
N ASN A 83 -0.09 -16.20 -12.39
CA ASN A 83 -1.14 -16.59 -11.45
C ASN A 83 -0.68 -16.58 -9.98
N ASP A 84 0.21 -15.66 -9.61
CA ASP A 84 0.65 -15.50 -8.23
C ASP A 84 -0.56 -15.19 -7.32
N PRO A 85 -0.93 -16.10 -6.40
CA PRO A 85 -2.11 -15.95 -5.55
C PRO A 85 -1.89 -14.98 -4.38
N THR A 86 -0.70 -14.41 -4.24
CA THR A 86 -0.35 -13.46 -3.15
C THR A 86 -0.62 -12.01 -3.51
N LEU A 87 -0.95 -11.75 -4.78
CA LEU A 87 -1.10 -10.42 -5.34
C LEU A 87 -2.49 -10.20 -5.96
N TYR A 88 -2.90 -8.92 -6.05
CA TYR A 88 -3.91 -8.43 -6.96
C TYR A 88 -3.24 -7.64 -8.08
N GLN A 89 -3.79 -7.72 -9.30
CA GLN A 89 -3.50 -6.75 -10.34
C GLN A 89 -4.48 -5.58 -10.23
N ILE A 90 -3.98 -4.35 -10.29
CA ILE A 90 -4.78 -3.11 -10.30
C ILE A 90 -4.38 -2.23 -11.47
N ASP A 91 -5.30 -1.43 -11.98
CA ASP A 91 -5.09 -0.52 -13.11
C ASP A 91 -4.86 0.95 -12.69
N ALA A 92 -4.85 1.23 -11.39
CA ALA A 92 -4.53 2.55 -10.88
C ALA A 92 -3.16 3.03 -11.38
N ALA A 93 -3.07 4.27 -11.87
CA ALA A 93 -1.83 4.86 -12.34
C ALA A 93 -0.88 5.12 -11.16
N VAL A 94 0.10 4.25 -10.93
CA VAL A 94 1.07 4.38 -9.85
C VAL A 94 2.49 4.63 -10.36
N GLN A 95 3.30 5.26 -9.53
CA GLN A 95 4.68 5.64 -9.82
C GLN A 95 5.61 5.16 -8.68
N PRO A 96 6.94 5.15 -8.89
CA PRO A 96 7.89 4.93 -7.80
C PRO A 96 7.61 5.88 -6.63
N GLY A 97 7.50 5.33 -5.41
CA GLY A 97 7.07 6.04 -4.21
C GLY A 97 5.63 5.72 -3.75
N ASN A 98 4.83 5.05 -4.58
CA ASN A 98 3.55 4.47 -4.14
C ASN A 98 3.72 3.09 -3.49
N SER A 99 4.86 2.42 -3.69
CA SER A 99 5.15 1.11 -3.09
C SER A 99 5.15 1.18 -1.57
N GLY A 100 4.49 0.23 -0.92
CA GLY A 100 4.24 0.22 0.53
C GLY A 100 3.03 1.05 0.94
N GLY A 101 2.46 1.87 0.05
CA GLY A 101 1.26 2.64 0.30
C GLY A 101 -0.02 1.79 0.36
N PRO A 102 -1.06 2.28 1.04
CA PRO A 102 -2.32 1.58 1.17
C PRO A 102 -3.09 1.53 -0.15
N VAL A 103 -3.74 0.40 -0.40
CA VAL A 103 -4.81 0.24 -1.38
C VAL A 103 -6.10 0.06 -0.59
N VAL A 104 -7.02 1.00 -0.71
CA VAL A 104 -8.30 0.98 0.03
C VAL A 104 -9.48 0.89 -0.95
N ASN A 105 -10.61 0.42 -0.48
CA ASN A 105 -11.87 0.49 -1.21
C ASN A 105 -12.49 1.90 -1.14
N GLU A 106 -13.67 2.10 -1.71
CA GLU A 106 -14.37 3.39 -1.74
C GLU A 106 -14.76 3.92 -0.34
N THR A 107 -14.89 3.04 0.65
CA THR A 107 -15.19 3.40 2.04
C THR A 107 -13.94 3.65 2.89
N GLY A 108 -12.74 3.50 2.33
CA GLY A 108 -11.48 3.72 3.00
C GLY A 108 -10.96 2.52 3.80
N SER A 109 -11.56 1.34 3.64
CA SER A 109 -11.08 0.11 4.25
C SER A 109 -9.92 -0.47 3.46
N LEU A 110 -8.86 -0.91 4.15
CA LEU A 110 -7.67 -1.45 3.52
C LEU A 110 -7.97 -2.79 2.83
N VAL A 111 -7.69 -2.88 1.53
CA VAL A 111 -7.85 -4.08 0.71
C VAL A 111 -6.53 -4.66 0.22
N GLY A 112 -5.43 -3.95 0.42
CA GLY A 112 -4.10 -4.43 0.04
C GLY A 112 -3.02 -3.40 0.29
N VAL A 113 -1.78 -3.77 0.00
CA VAL A 113 -0.59 -2.90 0.10
C VAL A 113 0.07 -2.84 -1.26
N MET A 114 0.31 -1.62 -1.75
CA MET A 114 0.93 -1.41 -3.05
C MET A 114 2.31 -2.06 -3.10
N ARG A 115 2.55 -2.91 -4.09
CA ARG A 115 3.88 -3.46 -4.39
C ARG A 115 4.49 -2.73 -5.58
N ALA A 116 5.83 -2.76 -5.69
CA ALA A 116 6.51 -2.21 -6.85
C ALA A 116 6.03 -2.83 -8.16
N LYS A 117 6.04 -2.05 -9.24
CA LYS A 117 5.79 -2.53 -10.60
C LYS A 117 6.68 -3.74 -10.93
N LEU A 118 6.20 -4.61 -11.79
CA LEU A 118 7.06 -5.54 -12.51
C LEU A 118 8.19 -4.76 -13.19
N ASP A 119 9.39 -5.34 -13.21
CA ASP A 119 10.51 -4.74 -13.93
C ASP A 119 10.13 -4.57 -15.41
N GLU A 120 9.83 -3.32 -15.78
CA GLU A 120 9.43 -2.94 -17.15
C GLU A 120 10.46 -3.41 -18.20
N THR A 121 11.74 -3.52 -17.78
CA THR A 121 12.83 -3.98 -18.66
C THR A 121 12.66 -5.46 -19.00
N ILE A 122 12.26 -6.28 -18.01
CA ILE A 122 12.02 -7.71 -18.22
C ILE A 122 10.84 -7.92 -19.15
N ILE A 123 9.74 -7.20 -18.90
CA ILE A 123 8.52 -7.32 -19.70
C ILE A 123 8.75 -6.78 -21.12
N ARG A 124 9.40 -5.64 -21.26
CA ARG A 124 9.75 -5.09 -22.57
C ARG A 124 10.65 -6.05 -23.37
N ARG A 125 11.59 -6.73 -22.73
CA ARG A 125 12.42 -7.76 -23.39
C ARG A 125 11.61 -8.99 -23.80
N ALA A 126 10.66 -9.43 -22.97
CA ALA A 126 9.87 -10.62 -23.24
C ALA A 126 8.76 -10.40 -24.27
N PHE A 127 8.10 -9.23 -24.28
CA PHE A 127 6.90 -8.96 -25.05
C PHE A 127 7.03 -7.80 -26.04
N GLY A 128 8.16 -7.09 -26.07
CA GLY A 128 8.42 -5.97 -27.01
C GLY A 128 7.72 -4.66 -26.65
N VAL A 129 6.88 -4.64 -25.60
CA VAL A 129 6.11 -3.46 -25.18
C VAL A 129 6.27 -3.23 -23.67
N ALA A 130 6.18 -1.98 -23.23
CA ALA A 130 6.04 -1.66 -21.82
C ALA A 130 4.57 -1.80 -21.43
N PRO A 131 4.24 -2.51 -20.35
CA PRO A 131 2.86 -2.60 -19.90
C PRO A 131 2.42 -1.25 -19.32
N GLU A 132 1.28 -0.76 -19.76
CA GLU A 132 0.63 0.39 -19.16
C GLU A 132 -0.37 -0.08 -18.10
N ASN A 133 -0.42 0.63 -16.96
CA ASN A 133 -1.38 0.40 -15.88
C ASN A 133 -1.47 -1.06 -15.37
N MET A 134 -0.36 -1.81 -15.48
CA MET A 134 -0.25 -3.16 -14.94
C MET A 134 0.53 -3.10 -13.63
N ASN A 135 -0.17 -2.84 -12.55
CA ASN A 135 0.39 -2.65 -11.23
C ASN A 135 -0.11 -3.75 -10.28
N PHE A 136 0.63 -4.00 -9.21
CA PHE A 136 0.32 -5.10 -8.30
C PHE A 136 0.28 -4.64 -6.86
N ALA A 137 -0.69 -5.16 -6.11
CA ALA A 137 -0.83 -4.98 -4.68
C ALA A 137 -0.75 -6.33 -3.97
N ILE A 138 -0.09 -6.38 -2.83
CA ILE A 138 -0.13 -7.52 -1.91
C ILE A 138 -1.56 -7.63 -1.43
N ASN A 139 -2.16 -8.81 -1.59
CA ASN A 139 -3.56 -9.00 -1.29
C ASN A 139 -3.83 -9.15 0.22
N MET A 140 -5.11 -9.01 0.60
CA MET A 140 -5.55 -9.10 1.99
C MET A 140 -5.18 -10.41 2.66
N LYS A 141 -5.30 -11.54 1.95
CA LYS A 141 -4.98 -12.86 2.50
C LYS A 141 -3.50 -12.95 2.90
N THR A 142 -2.61 -12.43 2.06
CA THR A 142 -1.16 -12.39 2.31
C THR A 142 -0.83 -11.42 3.43
N LEU A 143 -1.47 -10.24 3.46
CA LEU A 143 -1.30 -9.27 4.53
C LEU A 143 -1.75 -9.84 5.88
N LEU A 144 -2.95 -10.43 5.96
CA LEU A 144 -3.46 -11.05 7.17
C LEU A 144 -2.53 -12.14 7.68
N LYS A 145 -2.07 -13.03 6.80
CA LYS A 145 -1.09 -14.05 7.14
C LYS A 145 0.17 -13.46 7.78
N PHE A 146 0.71 -12.39 7.18
CA PHE A 146 1.90 -11.71 7.72
C PHE A 146 1.62 -11.11 9.11
N LEU A 147 0.47 -10.46 9.32
CA LEU A 147 0.09 -9.86 10.61
C LEU A 147 -0.07 -10.93 11.69
N GLU A 148 -0.78 -12.02 11.39
CA GLU A 148 -1.04 -13.13 12.33
C GLU A 148 0.24 -13.89 12.71
N GLU A 149 1.09 -14.22 11.74
CA GLU A 149 2.38 -14.90 12.00
C GLU A 149 3.30 -14.07 12.91
N ASN A 150 3.20 -12.74 12.86
CA ASN A 150 3.99 -11.82 13.68
C ASN A 150 3.24 -11.28 14.89
N LYS A 151 2.03 -11.77 15.19
CA LYS A 151 1.18 -11.36 16.33
C LYS A 151 0.92 -9.85 16.35
N ILE A 152 0.77 -9.24 15.18
CA ILE A 152 0.45 -7.83 15.02
C ILE A 152 -1.07 -7.67 15.07
N LEU A 153 -1.55 -6.85 16.00
CA LEU A 153 -2.98 -6.58 16.16
C LEU A 153 -3.48 -5.72 15.01
N TYR A 154 -4.68 -6.01 14.54
CA TYR A 154 -5.39 -5.26 13.51
C TYR A 154 -6.88 -5.18 13.85
N GLU A 155 -7.58 -4.25 13.24
CA GLU A 155 -9.03 -4.10 13.37
C GLU A 155 -9.67 -4.31 12.00
N LEU A 156 -10.79 -5.02 11.97
CA LEU A 156 -11.64 -5.14 10.78
C LEU A 156 -12.58 -3.93 10.72
N ASP A 157 -12.89 -3.49 9.51
CA ASP A 157 -13.83 -2.42 9.31
C ASP A 157 -15.24 -2.87 9.69
N LYS A 158 -16.00 -1.94 10.25
CA LYS A 158 -17.42 -2.14 10.65
C LYS A 158 -18.39 -1.80 9.53
N GLU A 159 -17.94 -1.74 8.28
CA GLU A 159 -18.73 -1.41 7.09
C GLU A 159 -19.42 -0.02 7.16
N GLU A 160 -18.76 0.94 7.79
CA GLU A 160 -19.24 2.31 7.80
C GLU A 160 -19.10 2.94 6.42
N ILE A 161 -20.22 3.49 5.91
CA ILE A 161 -20.21 4.28 4.67
C ILE A 161 -19.51 5.61 4.98
N ARG A 162 -18.39 5.88 4.30
CA ARG A 162 -17.65 7.13 4.38
C ARG A 162 -17.65 7.83 3.02
N ASP A 163 -17.83 9.15 3.04
CA ASP A 163 -17.69 9.94 1.82
C ASP A 163 -16.21 10.08 1.40
N ARG A 164 -15.97 10.44 0.14
CA ARG A 164 -14.62 10.58 -0.42
C ARG A 164 -13.75 11.60 0.31
N LYS A 165 -14.35 12.64 0.88
CA LYS A 165 -13.62 13.65 1.64
C LYS A 165 -13.07 13.05 2.92
N THR A 166 -13.90 12.37 3.69
CA THR A 166 -13.51 11.64 4.91
C THR A 166 -12.44 10.60 4.61
N VAL A 167 -12.58 9.83 3.52
CA VAL A 167 -11.58 8.84 3.09
C VAL A 167 -10.25 9.53 2.79
N SER A 168 -10.24 10.64 2.03
CA SER A 168 -9.00 11.36 1.69
C SER A 168 -8.31 11.95 2.92
N GLU A 169 -9.06 12.52 3.87
CA GLU A 169 -8.53 13.05 5.13
C GLU A 169 -7.92 11.96 6.02
N THR A 170 -8.54 10.77 6.04
CA THR A 170 -8.02 9.60 6.78
C THR A 170 -6.73 9.10 6.14
N LEU A 171 -6.71 8.95 4.81
CA LEU A 171 -5.52 8.51 4.07
C LEU A 171 -4.35 9.49 4.22
N ASP A 172 -4.60 10.81 4.19
CA ASP A 172 -3.57 11.84 4.41
C ASP A 172 -2.90 11.71 5.78
N LYS A 173 -3.66 11.34 6.81
CA LYS A 173 -3.16 11.14 8.18
C LYS A 173 -2.53 9.77 8.43
N ALA A 174 -2.95 8.74 7.68
CA ALA A 174 -2.53 7.35 7.89
C ALA A 174 -1.42 6.89 6.96
N THR A 175 -1.13 7.63 5.87
CA THR A 175 -0.07 7.29 4.92
C THR A 175 1.20 8.05 5.22
N PHE A 176 2.33 7.34 5.25
CA PHE A 176 3.63 7.91 5.59
C PHE A 176 4.67 7.60 4.51
N MET A 177 5.53 8.56 4.25
CA MET A 177 6.78 8.34 3.55
C MET A 177 7.79 7.72 4.52
N VAL A 178 8.51 6.69 4.08
CA VAL A 178 9.53 6.00 4.87
C VAL A 178 10.91 6.42 4.40
N ASN A 179 11.68 7.03 5.28
CA ASN A 179 13.04 7.49 5.04
C ASN A 179 14.04 6.58 5.74
N CYS A 180 15.05 6.14 5.00
CA CYS A 180 16.11 5.27 5.46
C CYS A 180 17.44 6.02 5.40
N TYR A 181 18.11 6.17 6.52
CA TYR A 181 19.44 6.81 6.63
C TYR A 181 20.52 5.75 6.88
N TYR A 182 21.70 5.96 6.27
CA TYR A 182 22.86 5.05 6.33
C TYR A 182 23.98 5.60 7.19
#